data_eaeea890fd496edab543b9262f0ca7a4
#
_entry.id   eaeea890fd496edab543b9262f0ca7a4
#
_cell.length_a   1.000
_cell.length_b   1.000
_cell.length_c   1.000
_cell.angle_alpha   90.00
_cell.angle_beta   90.00
_cell.angle_gamma   90.00
#
_symmetry.space_group_name_H-M   'P 1'
#
loop_
_entity.id
_entity.type
_entity.pdbx_description
1 polymer ?
#
loop_
_entity_poly.entity_id
_entity_poly.type
_entity_poly.pdbx_seq_one_letter_code
_entity_poly.pdbx_strand_id
1 'polypeptide(L)'
;MQNPEICAIPLHVCRFRVTRLNADGSVAAGPDNSYVSDDLITVQMNPNILTGLESDLIGGCGCIVATRKDPDRLRRFDFVINQGALEPALLEMMIGATVIEDTSTVPVPIGVWYPDQLGCEFVPAAVAVEFWADAWVDDAADPDWPYIHFLFPRTFWQIGNMQLGNDFAQPVVNGFSRSNASWADGPYGGQPEAIPARAPGGFWYDQAAQPTADCGYQTTAT
;
A
#
# COMPACT_ATOMS: atom_id res chain seq x y z
N MET A 1 25.78 14.96 20.81
CA MET A 1 25.54 15.40 19.42
C MET A 1 24.09 15.10 19.15
N GLN A 2 23.27 16.11 18.87
CA GLN A 2 21.92 15.84 18.33
C GLN A 2 22.12 15.25 16.94
N ASN A 3 21.51 14.09 16.66
CA ASN A 3 21.40 13.60 15.30
C ASN A 3 20.68 14.67 14.49
N PRO A 4 21.15 15.04 13.30
CA PRO A 4 20.41 15.93 12.43
C PRO A 4 19.05 15.29 12.15
N GLU A 5 17.99 16.04 12.44
CA GLU A 5 16.63 15.61 12.15
C GLU A 5 16.44 15.74 10.62
N ILE A 6 16.11 14.65 9.95
CA ILE A 6 15.81 14.68 8.52
C ILE A 6 14.40 15.24 8.37
N CYS A 7 14.27 16.40 7.75
CA CYS A 7 12.99 17.10 7.51
C CYS A 7 12.69 17.18 6.01
N ALA A 8 12.68 16.05 5.32
CA ALA A 8 12.37 16.02 3.90
C ALA A 8 10.85 15.97 3.63
N ILE A 9 10.44 16.64 2.57
CA ILE A 9 9.06 16.66 2.09
C ILE A 9 8.92 15.60 1.01
N PRO A 10 7.92 14.68 1.09
CA PRO A 10 7.65 13.76 0.00
C PRO A 10 7.09 14.51 -1.21
N LEU A 11 7.74 14.35 -2.35
CA LEU A 11 7.34 14.96 -3.61
C LEU A 11 7.31 13.86 -4.66
N HIS A 12 6.27 13.74 -5.44
CA HIS A 12 6.09 12.71 -6.47
C HIS A 12 6.21 11.26 -5.95
N VAL A 13 5.26 10.42 -6.27
CA VAL A 13 5.41 8.98 -6.10
C VAL A 13 6.03 8.44 -7.36
N CYS A 14 7.31 8.05 -7.27
CA CYS A 14 8.11 7.66 -8.43
C CYS A 14 7.97 6.19 -8.78
N ARG A 15 7.69 5.35 -7.80
CA ARG A 15 7.56 3.90 -7.97
C ARG A 15 6.55 3.33 -6.99
N PHE A 16 5.93 2.28 -7.44
CA PHE A 16 4.94 1.51 -6.71
C PHE A 16 5.21 0.04 -6.91
N ARG A 17 5.28 -0.73 -5.84
CA ARG A 17 5.47 -2.18 -5.89
C ARG A 17 4.35 -2.88 -5.16
N VAL A 18 3.82 -3.92 -5.78
CA VAL A 18 2.84 -4.83 -5.18
C VAL A 18 3.48 -6.20 -5.07
N THR A 19 3.37 -6.83 -3.90
CA THR A 19 3.91 -8.17 -3.64
C THR A 19 2.79 -9.08 -3.14
N ARG A 20 2.62 -10.24 -3.76
CA ARG A 20 1.61 -11.25 -3.35
C ARG A 20 1.95 -11.85 -2.01
N LEU A 21 0.93 -12.10 -1.22
CA LEU A 21 1.03 -12.76 0.07
C LEU A 21 0.31 -14.11 0.04
N ASN A 22 0.87 -15.08 0.74
CA ASN A 22 0.20 -16.32 1.07
C ASN A 22 -0.95 -16.09 2.05
N ALA A 23 -1.79 -17.07 2.26
CA ALA A 23 -2.94 -16.98 3.18
C ALA A 23 -2.51 -16.67 4.63
N ASP A 24 -1.34 -17.11 5.06
CA ASP A 24 -0.76 -16.86 6.37
C ASP A 24 -0.11 -15.47 6.50
N GLY A 25 -0.06 -14.71 5.41
CA GLY A 25 0.54 -13.38 5.33
C GLY A 25 2.05 -13.38 5.02
N SER A 26 2.68 -14.54 4.85
CA SER A 26 4.07 -14.61 4.37
C SER A 26 4.13 -14.19 2.90
N VAL A 27 5.32 -13.78 2.45
CA VAL A 27 5.55 -13.41 1.05
C VAL A 27 5.44 -14.65 0.17
N ALA A 28 4.72 -14.54 -0.94
CA ALA A 28 4.71 -15.58 -1.95
C ALA A 28 6.03 -15.55 -2.73
N ALA A 29 6.77 -16.67 -2.69
CA ALA A 29 8.06 -16.79 -3.36
C ALA A 29 7.92 -17.14 -4.84
N GLY A 30 8.85 -16.68 -5.67
CA GLY A 30 8.99 -17.06 -7.08
C GLY A 30 8.77 -15.92 -8.07
N PRO A 31 8.83 -16.23 -9.37
CA PRO A 31 8.54 -15.27 -10.41
C PRO A 31 7.07 -14.85 -10.36
N ASP A 32 6.76 -13.70 -10.89
CA ASP A 32 5.40 -13.16 -11.04
C ASP A 32 4.62 -12.90 -9.72
N ASN A 33 5.31 -12.91 -8.58
CA ASN A 33 4.73 -12.62 -7.28
C ASN A 33 5.00 -11.20 -6.78
N SER A 34 5.69 -10.40 -7.56
CA SER A 34 5.86 -8.97 -7.34
C SER A 34 5.74 -8.23 -8.66
N TYR A 35 5.16 -7.06 -8.63
CA TYR A 35 4.99 -6.19 -9.80
C TYR A 35 5.38 -4.77 -9.45
N VAL A 36 6.13 -4.13 -10.31
CA VAL A 36 6.51 -2.72 -10.20
C VAL A 36 5.80 -1.92 -11.27
N SER A 37 5.27 -0.78 -10.91
CA SER A 37 4.70 0.20 -11.83
C SER A 37 5.23 1.60 -11.52
N ASP A 38 5.36 2.42 -12.54
CA ASP A 38 5.64 3.85 -12.47
C ASP A 38 4.45 4.71 -12.95
N ASP A 39 3.36 4.07 -13.37
CA ASP A 39 2.15 4.73 -13.88
C ASP A 39 1.20 5.22 -12.79
N LEU A 40 1.73 5.69 -11.67
CA LEU A 40 0.96 6.14 -10.53
C LEU A 40 0.80 7.65 -10.55
N ILE A 41 -0.45 8.15 -10.57
CA ILE A 41 -0.72 9.59 -10.58
C ILE A 41 -0.82 10.14 -9.17
N THR A 42 -1.65 9.52 -8.33
CA THR A 42 -1.84 9.95 -6.94
C THR A 42 -2.10 8.78 -6.01
N VAL A 43 -1.59 8.91 -4.79
CA VAL A 43 -1.91 8.02 -3.66
C VAL A 43 -2.44 8.87 -2.52
N GLN A 44 -3.67 8.62 -2.11
CA GLN A 44 -4.24 9.20 -0.90
C GLN A 44 -4.20 8.15 0.22
N MET A 45 -3.65 8.54 1.35
CA MET A 45 -3.54 7.69 2.55
C MET A 45 -4.32 8.34 3.68
N ASN A 46 -5.48 7.80 4.01
CA ASN A 46 -6.37 8.33 5.03
C ASN A 46 -6.27 7.48 6.31
N PRO A 47 -5.76 8.02 7.43
CA PRO A 47 -5.69 7.29 8.68
C PRO A 47 -7.11 7.02 9.22
N ASN A 48 -7.40 5.77 9.50
CA ASN A 48 -8.64 5.34 10.14
C ASN A 48 -8.38 5.16 11.63
N ILE A 49 -8.94 6.07 12.42
CA ILE A 49 -8.72 6.15 13.86
C ILE A 49 -9.90 5.51 14.59
N LEU A 50 -9.61 4.57 15.47
CA LEU A 50 -10.57 4.03 16.42
C LEU A 50 -10.61 4.96 17.63
N THR A 51 -11.72 5.64 17.82
CA THR A 51 -11.94 6.52 18.98
C THR A 51 -11.95 5.70 20.28
N GLY A 52 -11.19 6.14 21.26
CA GLY A 52 -11.16 5.54 22.60
C GLY A 52 -12.51 5.66 23.30
N LEU A 53 -12.81 4.67 24.13
CA LEU A 53 -14.02 4.69 24.94
C LEU A 53 -13.96 5.85 25.94
N GLU A 54 -15.04 6.63 25.99
CA GLU A 54 -15.23 7.69 27.00
C GLU A 54 -16.39 7.29 27.92
N SER A 55 -16.19 7.47 29.23
CA SER A 55 -17.18 7.11 30.22
C SER A 55 -17.14 8.10 31.38
N ASP A 56 -18.30 8.67 31.71
CA ASP A 56 -18.48 9.58 32.81
C ASP A 56 -19.21 8.90 33.98
N LEU A 57 -18.66 9.03 35.15
CA LEU A 57 -19.34 8.67 36.38
C LEU A 57 -20.16 9.88 36.88
N ILE A 58 -21.49 9.74 36.85
CA ILE A 58 -22.41 10.78 37.28
C ILE A 58 -22.85 10.47 38.70
N GLY A 59 -22.66 11.44 39.61
CA GLY A 59 -23.14 11.35 40.99
C GLY A 59 -24.65 11.57 41.13
N GLY A 60 -25.20 11.26 42.27
CA GLY A 60 -26.64 11.33 42.54
C GLY A 60 -27.29 12.71 42.35
N CYS A 61 -26.53 13.78 42.29
CA CYS A 61 -26.98 15.15 42.02
C CYS A 61 -26.78 15.58 40.54
N GLY A 62 -26.46 14.65 39.63
CA GLY A 62 -26.26 14.94 38.21
C GLY A 62 -24.89 15.58 37.89
N CYS A 63 -23.99 15.72 38.85
CA CYS A 63 -22.65 16.21 38.62
C CYS A 63 -21.73 15.07 38.16
N ILE A 64 -20.83 15.36 37.21
CA ILE A 64 -19.78 14.43 36.80
C ILE A 64 -18.77 14.34 37.94
N VAL A 65 -18.59 13.13 38.49
CA VAL A 65 -17.64 12.83 39.57
C VAL A 65 -16.29 12.42 39.04
N ALA A 66 -16.27 11.69 37.94
CA ALA A 66 -15.06 11.26 37.27
C ALA A 66 -15.32 11.02 35.76
N THR A 67 -14.33 11.33 34.94
CA THR A 67 -14.32 11.03 33.52
C THR A 67 -13.12 10.15 33.21
N ARG A 68 -13.33 9.11 32.43
CA ARG A 68 -12.26 8.27 31.85
C ARG A 68 -12.38 8.31 30.35
N LYS A 69 -11.26 8.60 29.67
CA LYS A 69 -11.13 8.47 28.23
C LYS A 69 -9.94 7.59 27.90
N ASP A 70 -10.19 6.54 27.15
CA ASP A 70 -9.12 5.72 26.59
C ASP A 70 -8.50 6.45 25.38
N PRO A 71 -7.19 6.29 25.10
CA PRO A 71 -6.55 6.95 23.97
C PRO A 71 -7.08 6.42 22.64
N ASP A 72 -7.21 7.31 21.68
CA ASP A 72 -7.52 6.95 20.30
C ASP A 72 -6.38 6.11 19.70
N ARG A 73 -6.71 5.20 18.81
CA ARG A 73 -5.75 4.25 18.24
C ARG A 73 -5.85 4.22 16.72
N LEU A 74 -4.70 4.27 16.06
CA LEU A 74 -4.63 4.03 14.61
C LEU A 74 -5.01 2.57 14.34
N ARG A 75 -6.06 2.36 13.57
CA ARG A 75 -6.56 1.04 13.20
C ARG A 75 -5.98 0.55 11.88
N ARG A 76 -5.93 1.43 10.87
CA ARG A 76 -5.49 1.14 9.51
C ARG A 76 -5.34 2.44 8.73
N PHE A 77 -4.82 2.32 7.51
CA PHE A 77 -4.94 3.35 6.49
C PHE A 77 -5.96 2.91 5.44
N ASP A 78 -6.81 3.81 5.01
CA ASP A 78 -7.70 3.64 3.87
C ASP A 78 -7.06 4.39 2.69
N PHE A 79 -6.98 3.74 1.51
CA PHE A 79 -6.29 4.23 0.32
C PHE A 79 -7.24 4.54 -0.80
N VAL A 80 -6.88 5.56 -1.56
CA VAL A 80 -7.40 5.81 -2.91
C VAL A 80 -6.19 6.01 -3.83
N ILE A 81 -6.04 5.15 -4.83
CA ILE A 81 -4.97 5.22 -5.82
C ILE A 81 -5.59 5.55 -7.18
N ASN A 82 -5.06 6.59 -7.83
CA ASN A 82 -5.35 6.89 -9.23
C ASN A 82 -4.16 6.44 -10.07
N GLN A 83 -4.42 5.57 -11.04
CA GLN A 83 -3.43 5.05 -11.97
C GLN A 83 -3.47 5.82 -13.29
N GLY A 84 -2.33 5.94 -13.97
CA GLY A 84 -2.22 6.54 -15.29
C GLY A 84 -2.67 5.60 -16.41
N ALA A 85 -2.48 4.30 -16.21
CA ALA A 85 -2.83 3.26 -17.17
C ALA A 85 -3.62 2.11 -16.53
N LEU A 86 -4.34 1.38 -17.38
CA LEU A 86 -4.96 0.10 -17.01
C LEU A 86 -3.95 -1.01 -17.23
N GLU A 87 -3.26 -1.43 -16.17
CA GLU A 87 -2.30 -2.52 -16.21
C GLU A 87 -2.97 -3.85 -15.81
N PRO A 88 -3.20 -4.78 -16.76
CA PRO A 88 -3.88 -6.05 -16.46
C PRO A 88 -3.20 -6.87 -15.36
N ALA A 89 -1.86 -6.96 -15.37
CA ALA A 89 -1.09 -7.70 -14.38
C ALA A 89 -1.21 -7.10 -12.97
N LEU A 90 -1.20 -5.77 -12.87
CA LEU A 90 -1.38 -5.08 -11.60
C LEU A 90 -2.79 -5.31 -11.03
N LEU A 91 -3.82 -5.23 -11.87
CA LEU A 91 -5.19 -5.52 -11.46
C LEU A 91 -5.38 -6.98 -11.04
N GLU A 92 -4.74 -7.93 -11.74
CA GLU A 92 -4.72 -9.33 -11.32
C GLU A 92 -4.17 -9.48 -9.90
N MET A 93 -3.02 -8.84 -9.61
CA MET A 93 -2.40 -8.95 -8.30
C MET A 93 -3.22 -8.27 -7.19
N MET A 94 -3.72 -7.06 -7.45
CA MET A 94 -4.37 -6.25 -6.42
C MET A 94 -5.79 -6.74 -6.09
N ILE A 95 -6.59 -7.01 -7.12
CA ILE A 95 -8.02 -7.31 -6.92
C ILE A 95 -8.39 -8.75 -7.28
N GLY A 96 -7.42 -9.57 -7.72
CA GLY A 96 -7.68 -10.94 -8.17
C GLY A 96 -8.43 -11.02 -9.50
N ALA A 97 -8.22 -10.04 -10.39
CA ALA A 97 -8.77 -10.08 -11.74
C ALA A 97 -8.16 -11.24 -12.54
N THR A 98 -8.86 -11.72 -13.55
CA THR A 98 -8.33 -12.74 -14.46
C THR A 98 -7.84 -12.05 -15.72
N VAL A 99 -6.55 -12.19 -16.03
CA VAL A 99 -5.95 -11.63 -17.25
C VAL A 99 -6.48 -12.38 -18.47
N ILE A 100 -6.86 -11.62 -19.49
CA ILE A 100 -7.20 -12.11 -20.82
C ILE A 100 -5.99 -11.93 -21.69
N GLU A 101 -5.48 -13.02 -22.24
CA GLU A 101 -4.36 -13.02 -23.15
C GLU A 101 -4.82 -13.24 -24.61
N ASP A 102 -4.05 -12.72 -25.55
CA ASP A 102 -4.27 -13.02 -26.96
C ASP A 102 -3.84 -14.47 -27.30
N THR A 103 -4.17 -14.93 -28.50
CA THR A 103 -3.86 -16.29 -28.96
C THR A 103 -2.52 -16.38 -29.74
N SER A 104 -1.64 -15.41 -29.56
CA SER A 104 -0.33 -15.39 -30.24
C SER A 104 0.63 -16.43 -29.64
N THR A 105 1.74 -16.71 -30.34
CA THR A 105 2.77 -17.67 -29.89
C THR A 105 3.42 -17.23 -28.57
N VAL A 106 3.49 -15.93 -28.35
CA VAL A 106 3.89 -15.32 -27.05
C VAL A 106 2.68 -14.52 -26.57
N PRO A 107 1.87 -15.08 -25.65
CA PRO A 107 0.64 -14.42 -25.20
C PRO A 107 0.92 -13.02 -24.62
N VAL A 108 0.09 -12.07 -25.00
CA VAL A 108 0.15 -10.69 -24.50
C VAL A 108 -1.15 -10.38 -23.76
N PRO A 109 -1.07 -9.79 -22.55
CA PRO A 109 -2.25 -9.33 -21.82
C PRO A 109 -3.03 -8.28 -22.64
N ILE A 110 -4.28 -8.56 -22.98
CA ILE A 110 -5.16 -7.67 -23.75
C ILE A 110 -6.35 -7.13 -22.94
N GLY A 111 -6.54 -7.62 -21.73
CA GLY A 111 -7.61 -7.18 -20.87
C GLY A 111 -7.74 -7.99 -19.59
N VAL A 112 -8.79 -7.71 -18.82
CA VAL A 112 -9.10 -8.43 -17.58
C VAL A 112 -10.59 -8.70 -17.44
N TRP A 113 -10.91 -9.82 -16.82
CA TRP A 113 -12.22 -10.04 -16.20
C TRP A 113 -12.12 -9.70 -14.72
N TYR A 114 -13.06 -8.89 -14.23
CA TYR A 114 -13.15 -8.63 -12.80
C TYR A 114 -13.56 -9.91 -12.05
N PRO A 115 -13.04 -10.11 -10.81
CA PRO A 115 -13.35 -11.30 -10.05
C PRO A 115 -14.84 -11.39 -9.70
N ASP A 116 -15.38 -12.60 -9.65
CA ASP A 116 -16.71 -12.85 -9.10
C ASP A 116 -16.70 -12.65 -7.58
N GLN A 117 -17.16 -11.51 -7.12
CA GLN A 117 -17.20 -11.14 -5.70
C GLN A 117 -18.56 -11.50 -5.04
N LEU A 118 -19.51 -12.07 -5.78
CA LEU A 118 -20.83 -12.40 -5.28
C LEU A 118 -20.89 -13.80 -4.65
N GLY A 119 -19.89 -14.64 -4.91
CA GLY A 119 -19.78 -15.98 -4.32
C GLY A 119 -19.42 -15.95 -2.84
N CYS A 120 -20.00 -16.86 -2.06
CA CYS A 120 -19.68 -17.02 -0.63
C CYS A 120 -18.23 -17.47 -0.38
N GLU A 121 -17.53 -17.94 -1.42
CA GLU A 121 -16.16 -18.44 -1.37
C GLU A 121 -15.12 -17.38 -1.78
N PHE A 122 -15.55 -16.15 -2.11
CA PHE A 122 -14.63 -15.09 -2.48
C PHE A 122 -13.71 -14.74 -1.32
N VAL A 123 -12.41 -14.95 -1.51
CA VAL A 123 -11.35 -14.51 -0.60
C VAL A 123 -10.59 -13.38 -1.29
N PRO A 124 -10.64 -12.15 -0.78
CA PRO A 124 -9.88 -11.05 -1.34
C PRO A 124 -8.38 -11.37 -1.37
N ALA A 125 -7.72 -11.13 -2.47
CA ALA A 125 -6.27 -11.22 -2.56
C ALA A 125 -5.64 -10.25 -1.55
N ALA A 126 -4.72 -10.76 -0.74
CA ALA A 126 -3.91 -9.94 0.14
C ALA A 126 -2.56 -9.67 -0.51
N VAL A 127 -2.17 -8.42 -0.57
CA VAL A 127 -0.87 -8.01 -1.10
C VAL A 127 -0.18 -7.05 -0.14
N ALA A 128 1.14 -7.03 -0.16
CA ALA A 128 1.90 -5.93 0.41
C ALA A 128 2.11 -4.86 -0.65
N VAL A 129 2.17 -3.62 -0.21
CA VAL A 129 2.32 -2.46 -1.10
C VAL A 129 3.42 -1.57 -0.58
N GLU A 130 4.26 -1.14 -1.49
CA GLU A 130 5.37 -0.23 -1.23
C GLU A 130 5.32 0.94 -2.22
N PHE A 131 5.61 2.14 -1.70
CA PHE A 131 5.68 3.37 -2.49
C PHE A 131 7.01 4.06 -2.22
N TRP A 132 7.61 4.61 -3.25
CA TRP A 132 8.78 5.47 -3.15
C TRP A 132 8.41 6.86 -3.65
N ALA A 133 8.62 7.84 -2.80
CA ALA A 133 8.50 9.25 -3.14
C ALA A 133 9.87 9.91 -3.06
N ASP A 134 10.12 10.92 -3.89
CA ASP A 134 11.32 11.72 -3.78
C ASP A 134 11.33 12.50 -2.47
N ALA A 135 12.48 12.52 -1.80
CA ALA A 135 12.70 13.31 -0.59
C ALA A 135 13.35 14.65 -0.95
N TRP A 136 12.67 15.75 -0.65
CA TRP A 136 13.13 17.11 -0.96
C TRP A 136 13.38 17.92 0.30
N VAL A 137 14.52 18.60 0.31
CA VAL A 137 14.94 19.52 1.36
C VAL A 137 15.43 20.81 0.70
N ASP A 138 14.92 21.95 1.10
CA ASP A 138 15.33 23.28 0.62
C ASP A 138 15.35 23.40 -0.93
N ASP A 139 14.27 22.98 -1.60
CA ASP A 139 14.09 23.00 -3.05
C ASP A 139 15.04 22.08 -3.86
N ALA A 140 15.67 21.13 -3.22
CA ALA A 140 16.52 20.11 -3.86
C ALA A 140 16.24 18.71 -3.32
N ALA A 141 16.61 17.69 -4.10
CA ALA A 141 16.60 16.32 -3.59
C ALA A 141 17.61 16.18 -2.45
N ASP A 142 17.24 15.46 -1.40
CA ASP A 142 18.15 15.17 -0.29
C ASP A 142 19.34 14.34 -0.81
N PRO A 143 20.59 14.78 -0.65
CA PRO A 143 21.74 14.09 -1.20
C PRO A 143 22.07 12.77 -0.48
N ASP A 144 21.69 12.65 0.79
CA ASP A 144 22.02 11.49 1.62
C ASP A 144 20.84 10.49 1.68
N TRP A 145 19.60 11.01 1.61
CA TRP A 145 18.37 10.24 1.71
C TRP A 145 17.39 10.66 0.61
N PRO A 146 17.66 10.31 -0.66
CA PRO A 146 16.89 10.81 -1.81
C PRO A 146 15.46 10.31 -1.90
N TYR A 147 15.10 9.29 -1.13
CA TYR A 147 13.78 8.68 -1.19
C TYR A 147 13.12 8.55 0.18
N ILE A 148 11.79 8.65 0.20
CA ILE A 148 10.95 8.24 1.31
C ILE A 148 10.23 6.97 0.88
N HIS A 149 10.50 5.87 1.58
CA HIS A 149 9.91 4.57 1.31
C HIS A 149 8.75 4.32 2.28
N PHE A 150 7.56 4.15 1.73
CA PHE A 150 6.35 3.78 2.46
C PHE A 150 6.08 2.29 2.27
N LEU A 151 5.79 1.58 3.35
CA LEU A 151 5.48 0.16 3.32
C LEU A 151 4.20 -0.14 4.09
N PHE A 152 3.31 -0.87 3.44
CA PHE A 152 2.09 -1.42 4.00
C PHE A 152 2.09 -2.94 3.83
N PRO A 153 2.41 -3.71 4.87
CA PRO A 153 2.78 -5.13 4.77
C PRO A 153 1.61 -6.05 4.46
N ARG A 154 0.39 -5.57 4.53
CA ARG A 154 -0.82 -6.29 4.12
C ARG A 154 -1.91 -5.30 3.75
N THR A 155 -2.39 -5.39 2.53
CA THR A 155 -3.45 -4.54 2.00
C THR A 155 -4.47 -5.38 1.24
N PHE A 156 -5.69 -4.86 1.15
CA PHE A 156 -6.79 -5.43 0.40
C PHE A 156 -7.36 -4.37 -0.50
N TRP A 157 -7.69 -4.73 -1.74
CA TRP A 157 -8.03 -3.78 -2.78
C TRP A 157 -9.34 -4.16 -3.48
N GLN A 158 -10.01 -3.17 -3.98
CA GLN A 158 -11.19 -3.30 -4.82
C GLN A 158 -11.18 -2.21 -5.88
N ILE A 159 -11.83 -2.45 -7.01
CA ILE A 159 -11.98 -1.43 -8.03
C ILE A 159 -12.81 -0.26 -7.50
N GLY A 160 -12.35 0.93 -7.80
CA GLY A 160 -13.07 2.18 -7.51
C GLY A 160 -13.87 2.67 -8.71
N ASN A 161 -14.33 3.89 -8.63
CA ASN A 161 -15.03 4.53 -9.73
C ASN A 161 -14.06 4.86 -10.86
N MET A 162 -14.45 4.54 -12.08
CA MET A 162 -13.75 4.97 -13.29
C MET A 162 -14.76 5.73 -14.17
N GLN A 163 -14.39 6.92 -14.59
CA GLN A 163 -15.19 7.73 -15.48
C GLN A 163 -14.56 7.72 -16.89
N LEU A 164 -15.34 7.30 -17.87
CA LEU A 164 -14.94 7.37 -19.29
C LEU A 164 -15.61 8.60 -19.90
N GLY A 165 -14.83 9.40 -20.62
CA GLY A 165 -15.30 10.63 -21.25
C GLY A 165 -14.39 11.06 -22.39
N ASN A 166 -14.43 12.32 -22.75
CA ASN A 166 -13.54 12.89 -23.77
C ASN A 166 -12.15 13.27 -23.24
N ASP A 167 -11.92 13.05 -21.95
CA ASP A 167 -10.65 13.30 -21.26
C ASP A 167 -10.02 11.97 -20.86
N PHE A 168 -8.80 12.01 -20.34
CA PHE A 168 -8.11 10.81 -19.88
C PHE A 168 -8.90 10.11 -18.76
N ALA A 169 -9.22 8.83 -18.98
CA ALA A 169 -9.78 7.99 -17.93
C ALA A 169 -8.68 7.59 -16.95
N GLN A 170 -8.90 7.86 -15.68
CA GLN A 170 -7.99 7.44 -14.62
C GLN A 170 -8.63 6.28 -13.84
N PRO A 171 -8.08 5.06 -13.95
CA PRO A 171 -8.53 3.95 -13.15
C PRO A 171 -8.29 4.26 -11.66
N VAL A 172 -9.31 4.00 -10.85
CA VAL A 172 -9.23 4.18 -9.40
C VAL A 172 -9.32 2.83 -8.71
N VAL A 173 -8.42 2.58 -7.79
CA VAL A 173 -8.49 1.44 -6.88
C VAL A 173 -8.55 1.94 -5.43
N ASN A 174 -9.46 1.36 -4.67
CA ASN A 174 -9.62 1.66 -3.26
C ASN A 174 -9.10 0.49 -2.44
N GLY A 175 -8.47 0.77 -1.33
CA GLY A 175 -7.93 -0.27 -0.49
C GLY A 175 -7.81 0.13 0.97
N PHE A 176 -7.39 -0.82 1.79
CA PHE A 176 -7.07 -0.56 3.18
C PHE A 176 -5.92 -1.46 3.66
N SER A 177 -5.15 -0.94 4.61
CA SER A 177 -4.06 -1.68 5.22
C SER A 177 -4.48 -2.49 6.43
N ARG A 178 -3.71 -3.52 6.74
CA ARG A 178 -3.72 -4.25 8.01
C ARG A 178 -2.29 -4.56 8.44
N SER A 179 -2.15 -4.83 9.72
CA SER A 179 -0.88 -5.37 10.24
C SER A 179 -0.60 -6.76 9.69
N ASN A 180 0.69 -7.08 9.55
CA ASN A 180 1.16 -8.39 9.10
C ASN A 180 2.44 -8.79 9.83
N ALA A 181 2.31 -9.63 10.84
CA ALA A 181 3.44 -10.12 11.61
C ALA A 181 4.34 -11.08 10.82
N SER A 182 3.81 -11.67 9.72
CA SER A 182 4.55 -12.64 8.89
C SER A 182 5.39 -11.97 7.80
N TRP A 183 5.33 -10.63 7.66
CA TRP A 183 6.13 -9.91 6.66
C TRP A 183 7.63 -9.99 6.95
N ALA A 184 8.02 -10.01 8.23
CA ALA A 184 9.42 -10.00 8.68
C ALA A 184 10.24 -8.86 8.01
N ASP A 185 11.36 -9.21 7.36
CA ASP A 185 12.24 -8.26 6.67
C ASP A 185 11.83 -8.03 5.20
N GLY A 186 10.72 -8.62 4.78
CA GLY A 186 10.25 -8.55 3.39
C GLY A 186 11.13 -9.31 2.39
N PRO A 187 10.71 -9.39 1.12
CA PRO A 187 11.38 -10.23 0.12
C PRO A 187 12.68 -9.64 -0.44
N TYR A 188 12.92 -8.35 -0.23
CA TYR A 188 14.03 -7.65 -0.89
C TYR A 188 15.08 -7.14 0.09
N GLY A 189 14.84 -7.27 1.39
CA GLY A 189 15.70 -6.70 2.42
C GLY A 189 15.68 -5.16 2.42
N GLY A 190 16.68 -4.55 3.07
CA GLY A 190 16.84 -3.09 3.07
C GLY A 190 15.94 -2.34 4.05
N GLN A 191 15.08 -3.03 4.77
CA GLN A 191 14.34 -2.40 5.87
C GLN A 191 15.29 -2.13 7.04
N PRO A 192 15.26 -0.92 7.63
CA PRO A 192 16.15 -0.58 8.74
C PRO A 192 15.86 -1.39 10.00
N GLU A 193 14.60 -1.78 10.19
CA GLU A 193 14.12 -2.59 11.32
C GLU A 193 12.89 -3.40 10.89
N ALA A 194 12.64 -4.50 11.58
CA ALA A 194 11.43 -5.29 11.37
C ALA A 194 10.17 -4.47 11.73
N ILE A 195 9.15 -4.57 10.89
CA ILE A 195 7.88 -3.87 11.15
C ILE A 195 7.24 -4.40 12.43
N PRO A 196 6.79 -3.52 13.35
CA PRO A 196 6.07 -3.96 14.53
C PRO A 196 4.84 -4.81 14.16
N ALA A 197 4.66 -5.96 14.78
CA ALA A 197 3.65 -6.97 14.42
C ALA A 197 2.21 -6.46 14.32
N ARG A 198 1.91 -5.29 14.92
CA ARG A 198 0.59 -4.65 14.91
C ARG A 198 0.54 -3.35 14.12
N ALA A 199 1.65 -2.93 13.50
CA ALA A 199 1.66 -1.73 12.69
C ALA A 199 0.95 -2.00 11.35
N PRO A 200 0.01 -1.14 10.92
CA PRO A 200 -0.67 -1.28 9.64
C PRO A 200 0.19 -0.81 8.47
N GLY A 201 1.34 -0.22 8.72
CA GLY A 201 2.31 0.30 7.77
C GLY A 201 3.26 1.29 8.42
N GLY A 202 4.22 1.78 7.67
CA GLY A 202 5.20 2.75 8.10
C GLY A 202 5.96 3.36 6.93
N PHE A 203 6.88 4.24 7.25
CA PHE A 203 7.81 4.82 6.27
C PHE A 203 9.18 5.04 6.91
N TRP A 204 10.18 5.12 6.07
CA TRP A 204 11.55 5.52 6.44
C TRP A 204 12.21 6.25 5.28
N TYR A 205 13.28 6.97 5.59
CA TYR A 205 14.14 7.56 4.57
C TYR A 205 15.09 6.49 4.04
N ASP A 206 15.21 6.39 2.72
CA ASP A 206 15.97 5.34 2.05
C ASP A 206 17.09 5.96 1.21
N GLN A 207 18.29 5.40 1.36
CA GLN A 207 19.47 5.74 0.54
C GLN A 207 19.50 4.88 -0.73
N ALA A 208 18.83 3.71 -0.71
CA ALA A 208 18.85 2.81 -1.83
C ALA A 208 18.05 3.38 -3.00
N ALA A 209 18.53 3.11 -4.19
CA ALA A 209 17.76 3.38 -5.40
C ALA A 209 16.40 2.67 -5.33
N GLN A 210 15.39 3.32 -5.88
CA GLN A 210 14.09 2.71 -6.14
C GLN A 210 14.28 1.39 -6.92
N PRO A 211 13.27 0.50 -6.91
CA PRO A 211 13.31 -0.68 -7.79
C PRO A 211 13.69 -0.25 -9.21
N THR A 212 14.75 -0.85 -9.74
CA THR A 212 15.34 -0.45 -11.02
C THR A 212 14.54 -0.95 -12.24
N ALA A 213 13.54 -1.76 -12.01
CA ALA A 213 12.76 -2.32 -13.09
C ALA A 213 11.82 -1.28 -13.71
N ASP A 214 11.77 -1.28 -15.02
CA ASP A 214 10.63 -0.78 -15.76
C ASP A 214 9.36 -1.52 -15.30
N CYS A 215 8.18 -1.03 -15.66
CA CYS A 215 6.92 -1.70 -15.33
C CYS A 215 6.99 -3.20 -15.64
N GLY A 216 6.62 -4.03 -14.68
CA GLY A 216 6.64 -5.48 -14.89
C GLY A 216 6.82 -6.33 -13.65
N TYR A 217 6.75 -7.62 -13.86
CA TYR A 217 6.95 -8.64 -12.83
C TYR A 217 8.39 -8.71 -12.35
N GLN A 218 8.55 -8.94 -11.06
CA GLN A 218 9.82 -9.16 -10.39
C GLN A 218 9.78 -10.47 -9.61
N THR A 219 10.92 -11.17 -9.58
CA THR A 219 11.06 -12.38 -8.75
C THR A 219 11.22 -12.01 -7.29
N THR A 220 10.37 -12.53 -6.44
CA THR A 220 10.52 -12.42 -4.99
C THR A 220 11.60 -13.39 -4.52
N ALA A 221 12.56 -12.89 -3.75
CA ALA A 221 13.51 -13.74 -3.04
C ALA A 221 12.82 -14.50 -1.89
N THR A 222 13.28 -15.69 -1.61
CA THR A 222 12.86 -16.50 -0.45
C THR A 222 13.78 -16.27 0.73
#